data_b24dc2e65d22a245f739234d730bf8c1
#
_entry.id   b24dc2e65d22a245f739234d730bf8c1
#
_cell.length_a   1.000
_cell.length_b   1.000
_cell.length_c   1.000
_cell.angle_alpha   90.00
_cell.angle_beta   90.00
_cell.angle_gamma   90.00
#
_symmetry.space_group_name_H-M   'P 1'
#
loop_
_entity.id
_entity.type
_entity.pdbx_description
1 polymer ?
#
loop_
_entity_poly.entity_id
_entity_poly.type
_entity_poly.pdbx_seq_one_letter_code
_entity_poly.pdbx_strand_id
1 'polypeptide(L)'
;MKYIQVEGVGQVSRIGLGTWQFGSREWGYGDTYASGGARDIVQRARALGVTLFDTAEVYGLGKSERILGEALGDERAEVAVASKIFPVAPFPAVIKQRERASARRLQLDRIPLYQIHQPNPVVPDTVIMPGMRDLLDEGKIGAAGVSNYSLARWQQADAALGRPVISNQVHFSLAHPRALDHMVPFAERENRIVIAYSPLAQGLLGGKYGVDNRPGGVRAVNPLFGTENLRRIEPLLQTLRDVAAEVGAKPAQVALAWLISLPGVVAIPGASSVEQLEFNVAAAEVELPTESRDALTEAARAFKPVSAGRFLTNLVREKLPF
;
A
#
# COMPACT_ATOMS: atom_id res chain seq x y z
N MET A 1 -11.28 10.19 -11.64
CA MET A 1 -10.33 9.99 -10.49
C MET A 1 -10.74 10.87 -9.31
N LYS A 2 -10.69 10.35 -8.08
CA LYS A 2 -10.98 11.09 -6.83
C LYS A 2 -9.65 11.50 -6.16
N TYR A 3 -9.62 12.66 -5.48
CA TYR A 3 -8.41 13.19 -4.85
C TYR A 3 -8.65 13.60 -3.40
N ILE A 4 -7.56 13.72 -2.65
CA ILE A 4 -7.51 14.28 -1.30
C ILE A 4 -6.33 15.25 -1.21
N GLN A 5 -6.53 16.39 -0.55
CA GLN A 5 -5.44 17.32 -0.27
C GLN A 5 -4.69 16.88 0.99
N VAL A 6 -3.36 16.75 0.88
CA VAL A 6 -2.50 16.30 1.97
C VAL A 6 -1.46 17.38 2.28
N GLU A 7 -1.40 17.80 3.53
CA GLU A 7 -0.46 18.82 3.98
C GLU A 7 1.00 18.43 3.70
N GLY A 8 1.77 19.34 3.14
CA GLY A 8 3.18 19.13 2.77
C GLY A 8 3.40 18.27 1.52
N VAL A 9 2.38 17.53 1.06
CA VAL A 9 2.47 16.61 -0.09
C VAL A 9 1.77 17.16 -1.32
N GLY A 10 0.62 17.81 -1.16
CA GLY A 10 -0.20 18.32 -2.25
C GLY A 10 -1.43 17.46 -2.54
N GLN A 11 -1.90 17.49 -3.78
CA GLN A 11 -3.06 16.72 -4.23
C GLN A 11 -2.67 15.26 -4.49
N VAL A 12 -3.33 14.35 -3.76
CA VAL A 12 -3.08 12.91 -3.81
C VAL A 12 -4.29 12.19 -4.39
N SER A 13 -4.10 11.40 -5.45
CA SER A 13 -5.15 10.54 -6.01
C SER A 13 -5.52 9.41 -5.05
N ARG A 14 -6.81 9.12 -4.91
CA ARG A 14 -7.30 8.07 -3.99
C ARG A 14 -6.86 6.67 -4.40
N ILE A 15 -6.53 6.48 -5.69
CA ILE A 15 -5.82 5.30 -6.21
C ILE A 15 -4.45 5.79 -6.67
N GLY A 16 -3.40 5.29 -6.03
CA GLY A 16 -2.00 5.49 -6.40
C GLY A 16 -1.42 4.25 -7.10
N LEU A 17 -0.16 4.33 -7.47
CA LEU A 17 0.60 3.20 -8.03
C LEU A 17 1.67 2.76 -7.04
N GLY A 18 1.55 1.52 -6.52
CA GLY A 18 2.61 0.85 -5.79
C GLY A 18 3.65 0.29 -6.76
N THR A 19 4.95 0.50 -6.49
CA THR A 19 6.04 0.10 -7.37
C THR A 19 6.93 -1.00 -6.80
N TRP A 20 6.47 -1.75 -5.81
CA TRP A 20 7.24 -2.85 -5.22
C TRP A 20 7.69 -3.89 -6.26
N GLN A 21 6.88 -4.16 -7.26
CA GLN A 21 7.21 -5.10 -8.35
C GLN A 21 8.28 -4.56 -9.32
N PHE A 22 8.57 -3.25 -9.35
CA PHE A 22 9.60 -2.70 -10.23
C PHE A 22 10.98 -3.16 -9.78
N GLY A 23 11.66 -3.95 -10.63
CA GLY A 23 12.95 -4.54 -10.34
C GLY A 23 12.92 -5.86 -9.53
N SER A 24 11.74 -6.37 -9.17
CA SER A 24 11.55 -7.61 -8.41
C SER A 24 11.22 -8.79 -9.32
N ARG A 25 12.17 -9.73 -9.47
CA ARG A 25 12.01 -10.92 -10.34
C ARG A 25 10.86 -11.81 -9.91
N GLU A 26 10.63 -11.97 -8.62
CA GLU A 26 9.54 -12.76 -8.05
C GLU A 26 8.14 -12.26 -8.45
N TRP A 27 8.05 -11.05 -8.99
CA TRP A 27 6.84 -10.43 -9.53
C TRP A 27 6.88 -10.25 -11.05
N GLY A 28 7.80 -10.96 -11.73
CA GLY A 28 7.89 -11.02 -13.18
C GLY A 28 8.74 -9.92 -13.83
N TYR A 29 9.42 -9.06 -13.03
CA TYR A 29 10.32 -8.07 -13.61
C TYR A 29 11.55 -8.73 -14.22
N GLY A 30 11.82 -8.43 -15.50
CA GLY A 30 12.87 -9.04 -16.28
C GLY A 30 12.44 -10.27 -17.09
N ASP A 31 11.30 -10.90 -16.72
CA ASP A 31 10.75 -12.06 -17.41
C ASP A 31 9.48 -11.70 -18.19
N THR A 32 8.50 -11.06 -17.54
CA THR A 32 7.23 -10.67 -18.16
C THR A 32 7.16 -9.20 -18.55
N TYR A 33 7.95 -8.34 -17.92
CA TYR A 33 8.11 -6.93 -18.26
C TYR A 33 9.47 -6.41 -17.76
N ALA A 34 9.95 -5.32 -18.37
CA ALA A 34 11.24 -4.68 -18.07
C ALA A 34 11.07 -3.17 -17.87
N SER A 35 12.18 -2.43 -17.86
CA SER A 35 12.17 -0.97 -17.63
C SER A 35 11.26 -0.21 -18.61
N GLY A 36 11.18 -0.66 -19.88
CA GLY A 36 10.24 -0.07 -20.87
C GLY A 36 8.79 -0.20 -20.42
N GLY A 37 8.35 -1.41 -20.06
CA GLY A 37 7.00 -1.64 -19.56
C GLY A 37 6.71 -0.89 -18.25
N ALA A 38 7.70 -0.74 -17.36
CA ALA A 38 7.55 0.08 -16.17
C ALA A 38 7.34 1.57 -16.50
N ARG A 39 8.07 2.08 -17.51
CA ARG A 39 7.87 3.44 -18.02
C ARG A 39 6.47 3.63 -18.59
N ASP A 40 6.01 2.72 -19.44
CA ASP A 40 4.66 2.79 -20.03
C ASP A 40 3.56 2.79 -18.96
N ILE A 41 3.71 1.96 -17.92
CA ILE A 41 2.80 1.92 -16.78
C ILE A 41 2.77 3.28 -16.06
N VAL A 42 3.94 3.88 -15.78
CA VAL A 42 4.02 5.18 -15.06
C VAL A 42 3.44 6.31 -15.91
N GLN A 43 3.78 6.39 -17.20
CA GLN A 43 3.24 7.39 -18.12
C GLN A 43 1.72 7.25 -18.27
N ARG A 44 1.23 6.02 -18.39
CA ARG A 44 -0.21 5.78 -18.46
C ARG A 44 -0.92 6.13 -17.14
N ALA A 45 -0.30 5.85 -16.00
CA ALA A 45 -0.83 6.26 -14.69
C ALA A 45 -1.02 7.79 -14.62
N ARG A 46 -0.01 8.55 -15.07
CA ARG A 46 -0.08 10.01 -15.16
C ARG A 46 -1.24 10.47 -16.07
N ALA A 47 -1.33 9.90 -17.27
CA ALA A 47 -2.40 10.23 -18.21
C ALA A 47 -3.82 9.92 -17.67
N LEU A 48 -3.93 8.97 -16.73
CA LEU A 48 -5.18 8.65 -16.03
C LEU A 48 -5.42 9.48 -14.77
N GLY A 49 -4.56 10.45 -14.47
CA GLY A 49 -4.68 11.34 -13.32
C GLY A 49 -4.18 10.74 -11.99
N VAL A 50 -3.36 9.68 -12.04
CA VAL A 50 -2.68 9.20 -10.83
C VAL A 50 -1.61 10.19 -10.44
N THR A 51 -1.68 10.69 -9.20
CA THR A 51 -0.69 11.62 -8.64
C THR A 51 0.15 11.00 -7.53
N LEU A 52 -0.25 9.86 -6.94
CA LEU A 52 0.49 9.18 -5.90
C LEU A 52 1.27 7.97 -6.45
N PHE A 53 2.59 7.99 -6.27
CA PHE A 53 3.51 6.88 -6.60
C PHE A 53 4.26 6.45 -5.34
N ASP A 54 4.10 5.17 -4.96
CA ASP A 54 4.71 4.61 -3.75
C ASP A 54 5.87 3.69 -4.09
N THR A 55 7.01 3.93 -3.48
CA THR A 55 8.24 3.16 -3.60
C THR A 55 8.95 3.00 -2.24
N ALA A 56 10.13 2.41 -2.20
CA ALA A 56 11.02 2.35 -1.04
C ALA A 56 12.46 2.04 -1.44
N GLU A 57 13.43 2.45 -0.64
CA GLU A 57 14.85 2.16 -0.87
C GLU A 57 15.19 0.67 -0.88
N VAL A 58 14.41 -0.17 -0.15
CA VAL A 58 14.63 -1.62 -0.10
C VAL A 58 14.05 -2.35 -1.33
N TYR A 59 13.18 -1.72 -2.11
CA TYR A 59 12.58 -2.36 -3.28
C TYR A 59 13.62 -2.54 -4.38
N GLY A 60 14.02 -3.81 -4.60
CA GLY A 60 15.11 -4.14 -5.49
C GLY A 60 16.43 -3.42 -5.17
N LEU A 61 16.70 -3.11 -3.87
CA LEU A 61 17.87 -2.36 -3.41
C LEU A 61 18.01 -0.99 -4.13
N GLY A 62 16.91 -0.23 -4.14
CA GLY A 62 16.82 1.10 -4.75
C GLY A 62 16.57 1.08 -6.26
N LYS A 63 16.39 -0.10 -6.87
CA LYS A 63 16.06 -0.24 -8.29
C LYS A 63 14.70 0.37 -8.62
N SER A 64 13.69 0.12 -7.75
CA SER A 64 12.36 0.67 -7.91
C SER A 64 12.38 2.20 -7.93
N GLU A 65 13.12 2.84 -7.02
CA GLU A 65 13.25 4.30 -6.99
C GLU A 65 13.91 4.84 -8.27
N ARG A 66 14.97 4.19 -8.79
CA ARG A 66 15.61 4.60 -10.07
C ARG A 66 14.65 4.48 -11.25
N ILE A 67 13.98 3.33 -11.39
CA ILE A 67 13.03 3.09 -12.47
C ILE A 67 11.89 4.13 -12.41
N LEU A 68 11.37 4.41 -11.21
CA LEU A 68 10.31 5.40 -11.04
C LEU A 68 10.79 6.82 -11.40
N GLY A 69 11.95 7.25 -10.91
CA GLY A 69 12.52 8.57 -11.20
C GLY A 69 12.78 8.78 -12.69
N GLU A 70 13.32 7.76 -13.38
CA GLU A 70 13.53 7.78 -14.82
C GLU A 70 12.20 7.79 -15.60
N ALA A 71 11.21 7.00 -15.15
CA ALA A 71 9.91 6.90 -15.83
C ALA A 71 9.05 8.16 -15.69
N LEU A 72 9.13 8.87 -14.56
CA LEU A 72 8.44 10.14 -14.33
C LEU A 72 9.05 11.29 -15.16
N GLY A 73 10.34 11.24 -15.48
CA GLY A 73 11.00 12.28 -16.29
C GLY A 73 10.84 13.67 -15.67
N ASP A 74 10.52 14.67 -16.48
CA ASP A 74 10.39 16.06 -16.04
C ASP A 74 9.12 16.32 -15.21
N GLU A 75 8.13 15.44 -15.30
CA GLU A 75 6.87 15.56 -14.53
C GLU A 75 6.98 15.09 -13.08
N ARG A 76 8.16 14.63 -12.63
CA ARG A 76 8.38 14.10 -11.26
C ARG A 76 8.08 15.10 -10.15
N ALA A 77 8.23 16.40 -10.42
CA ALA A 77 7.92 17.46 -9.47
C ALA A 77 6.41 17.74 -9.30
N GLU A 78 5.59 17.24 -10.24
CA GLU A 78 4.14 17.46 -10.25
C GLU A 78 3.37 16.37 -9.51
N VAL A 79 4.05 15.34 -9.00
CA VAL A 79 3.44 14.18 -8.38
C VAL A 79 3.88 13.97 -6.93
N ALA A 80 3.03 13.33 -6.15
CA ALA A 80 3.31 12.90 -4.80
C ALA A 80 4.08 11.56 -4.82
N VAL A 81 5.42 11.63 -4.82
CA VAL A 81 6.25 10.44 -4.62
C VAL A 81 6.36 10.17 -3.12
N ALA A 82 5.92 8.98 -2.70
CA ALA A 82 6.11 8.44 -1.35
C ALA A 82 7.25 7.43 -1.37
N SER A 83 8.35 7.70 -0.65
CA SER A 83 9.41 6.72 -0.44
C SER A 83 9.58 6.38 1.04
N LYS A 84 10.37 5.35 1.34
CA LYS A 84 10.51 4.82 2.70
C LYS A 84 11.96 4.46 3.01
N ILE A 85 12.35 4.78 4.26
CA ILE A 85 13.59 4.30 4.85
C ILE A 85 13.33 3.02 5.67
N PHE A 86 14.06 1.95 5.42
CA PHE A 86 14.03 0.77 6.28
C PHE A 86 14.83 1.03 7.55
N PRO A 87 14.27 0.85 8.75
CA PRO A 87 14.84 1.38 10.00
C PRO A 87 15.99 0.51 10.57
N VAL A 88 17.03 0.26 9.77
CA VAL A 88 18.30 -0.29 10.26
C VAL A 88 19.17 0.87 10.67
N ALA A 89 19.63 0.87 11.95
CA ALA A 89 20.39 1.96 12.56
C ALA A 89 19.78 3.35 12.27
N PRO A 90 18.50 3.60 12.64
CA PRO A 90 17.75 4.79 12.20
C PRO A 90 18.10 6.03 13.05
N PHE A 91 19.39 6.34 13.16
CA PHE A 91 19.85 7.56 13.80
C PHE A 91 19.73 8.76 12.86
N PRO A 92 19.58 9.99 13.36
CA PRO A 92 19.34 11.19 12.54
C PRO A 92 20.30 11.35 11.36
N ALA A 93 21.60 11.18 11.57
CA ALA A 93 22.61 11.30 10.51
C ALA A 93 22.43 10.23 9.42
N VAL A 94 22.07 8.99 9.81
CA VAL A 94 21.82 7.87 8.87
C VAL A 94 20.52 8.12 8.08
N ILE A 95 19.47 8.60 8.73
CA ILE A 95 18.20 8.97 8.09
C ILE A 95 18.45 10.03 7.00
N LYS A 96 19.20 11.09 7.33
CA LYS A 96 19.55 12.16 6.38
C LYS A 96 20.42 11.66 5.23
N GLN A 97 21.38 10.78 5.50
CA GLN A 97 22.21 10.16 4.45
C GLN A 97 21.38 9.30 3.49
N ARG A 98 20.45 8.50 4.01
CA ARG A 98 19.63 7.58 3.22
C ARG A 98 18.53 8.31 2.44
N GLU A 99 17.95 9.37 3.04
CA GLU A 99 17.05 10.26 2.30
C GLU A 99 17.75 10.86 1.07
N ARG A 100 18.96 11.44 1.22
CA ARG A 100 19.74 11.96 0.10
C ARG A 100 20.02 10.90 -0.99
N ALA A 101 20.22 9.65 -0.58
CA ALA A 101 20.40 8.55 -1.52
C ALA A 101 19.11 8.21 -2.27
N SER A 102 17.96 8.20 -1.58
CA SER A 102 16.63 8.02 -2.18
C SER A 102 16.29 9.17 -3.14
N ALA A 103 16.47 10.42 -2.70
CA ALA A 103 16.23 11.61 -3.52
C ALA A 103 17.05 11.59 -4.82
N ARG A 104 18.35 11.21 -4.74
CA ARG A 104 19.20 11.05 -5.93
C ARG A 104 18.67 9.95 -6.89
N ARG A 105 18.22 8.80 -6.38
CA ARG A 105 17.66 7.72 -7.20
C ARG A 105 16.35 8.12 -7.86
N LEU A 106 15.51 8.87 -7.14
CA LEU A 106 14.25 9.44 -7.62
C LEU A 106 14.45 10.67 -8.50
N GLN A 107 15.67 11.25 -8.54
CA GLN A 107 15.99 12.51 -9.22
C GLN A 107 15.13 13.68 -8.71
N LEU A 108 14.86 13.73 -7.42
CA LEU A 108 14.08 14.76 -6.73
C LEU A 108 14.99 15.60 -5.81
N ASP A 109 14.76 16.91 -5.76
CA ASP A 109 15.39 17.82 -4.80
C ASP A 109 14.75 17.70 -3.41
N ARG A 110 13.47 17.31 -3.37
CA ARG A 110 12.62 17.13 -2.20
C ARG A 110 11.71 15.93 -2.40
N ILE A 111 11.68 15.00 -1.46
CA ILE A 111 10.72 13.88 -1.47
C ILE A 111 9.40 14.35 -0.86
N PRO A 112 8.26 14.35 -1.60
CA PRO A 112 6.98 14.85 -1.09
C PRO A 112 6.52 14.12 0.19
N LEU A 113 6.63 12.79 0.26
CA LEU A 113 6.29 12.00 1.45
C LEU A 113 7.41 11.00 1.76
N TYR A 114 8.06 11.16 2.92
CA TYR A 114 9.09 10.22 3.36
C TYR A 114 8.67 9.48 4.61
N GLN A 115 8.79 8.16 4.63
CA GLN A 115 8.17 7.32 5.65
C GLN A 115 9.19 6.40 6.33
N ILE A 116 9.01 6.15 7.63
CA ILE A 116 9.68 5.05 8.33
C ILE A 116 8.96 3.75 7.94
N HIS A 117 9.67 2.82 7.27
CA HIS A 117 9.07 1.64 6.62
C HIS A 117 8.46 0.62 7.60
N GLN A 118 9.06 0.50 8.78
CA GLN A 118 8.63 -0.41 9.84
C GLN A 118 8.92 0.21 11.21
N PRO A 119 8.15 -0.10 12.24
CA PRO A 119 8.52 0.23 13.61
C PRO A 119 9.82 -0.49 13.98
N ASN A 120 10.82 0.23 14.48
CA ASN A 120 12.02 -0.41 15.01
C ASN A 120 11.73 -1.02 16.40
N PRO A 121 12.11 -2.28 16.66
CA PRO A 121 11.81 -2.93 17.94
C PRO A 121 12.74 -2.48 19.07
N VAL A 122 13.90 -1.88 18.77
CA VAL A 122 14.95 -1.55 19.72
C VAL A 122 15.14 -0.04 19.86
N VAL A 123 15.21 0.69 18.73
CA VAL A 123 15.40 2.14 18.72
C VAL A 123 14.04 2.83 18.82
N PRO A 124 13.78 3.63 19.87
CA PRO A 124 12.50 4.30 20.05
C PRO A 124 12.31 5.48 19.09
N ASP A 125 11.06 5.87 18.87
CA ASP A 125 10.70 6.95 17.95
C ASP A 125 11.26 8.31 18.42
N THR A 126 11.53 8.49 19.71
CA THR A 126 12.23 9.68 20.27
C THR A 126 13.65 9.85 19.74
N VAL A 127 14.29 8.79 19.26
CA VAL A 127 15.61 8.82 18.60
C VAL A 127 15.47 8.94 17.08
N ILE A 128 14.44 8.31 16.51
CA ILE A 128 14.21 8.25 15.05
C ILE A 128 13.66 9.60 14.52
N MET A 129 12.58 10.10 15.15
CA MET A 129 11.83 11.25 14.63
C MET A 129 12.59 12.57 14.59
N PRO A 130 13.60 12.86 15.44
CA PRO A 130 14.48 14.00 15.24
C PRO A 130 15.13 14.07 13.85
N GLY A 131 15.54 12.92 13.26
CA GLY A 131 16.08 12.89 11.91
C GLY A 131 15.03 13.24 10.83
N MET A 132 13.77 12.85 11.02
CA MET A 132 12.67 13.24 10.15
C MET A 132 12.32 14.73 10.29
N ARG A 133 12.39 15.25 11.52
CA ARG A 133 12.20 16.69 11.79
C ARG A 133 13.27 17.53 11.11
N ASP A 134 14.54 17.14 11.22
CA ASP A 134 15.64 17.83 10.54
C ASP A 134 15.42 17.89 9.03
N LEU A 135 14.95 16.79 8.41
CA LEU A 135 14.64 16.76 6.97
C LEU A 135 13.49 17.69 6.59
N LEU A 136 12.45 17.80 7.45
CA LEU A 136 11.35 18.76 7.27
C LEU A 136 11.86 20.20 7.37
N ASP A 137 12.67 20.51 8.39
CA ASP A 137 13.22 21.84 8.65
C ASP A 137 14.20 22.27 7.53
N GLU A 138 14.96 21.34 6.97
CA GLU A 138 15.84 21.53 5.82
C GLU A 138 15.10 21.58 4.46
N GLY A 139 13.78 21.35 4.46
CA GLY A 139 12.96 21.30 3.23
C GLY A 139 13.27 20.12 2.31
N LYS A 140 13.93 19.05 2.83
CA LYS A 140 14.31 17.86 2.05
C LYS A 140 13.15 16.90 1.86
N ILE A 141 12.19 16.91 2.78
CA ILE A 141 10.93 16.18 2.63
C ILE A 141 9.74 17.13 2.77
N GLY A 142 8.62 16.76 2.15
CA GLY A 142 7.39 17.54 2.22
C GLY A 142 6.59 17.26 3.48
N ALA A 143 6.47 15.97 3.79
CA ALA A 143 5.80 15.46 4.97
C ALA A 143 6.49 14.20 5.49
N ALA A 144 6.40 13.97 6.80
CA ALA A 144 6.83 12.74 7.43
C ALA A 144 5.67 11.76 7.55
N GLY A 145 5.93 10.48 7.29
CA GLY A 145 5.00 9.39 7.45
C GLY A 145 5.61 8.19 8.17
N VAL A 146 4.78 7.23 8.50
CA VAL A 146 5.19 5.94 9.05
C VAL A 146 4.51 4.80 8.28
N SER A 147 4.99 3.58 8.47
CA SER A 147 4.37 2.39 7.92
C SER A 147 4.36 1.26 8.95
N ASN A 148 3.25 0.51 9.00
CA ASN A 148 3.03 -0.60 9.94
C ASN A 148 3.04 -0.21 11.43
N TYR A 149 2.80 1.04 11.76
CA TYR A 149 2.65 1.48 13.13
C TYR A 149 1.24 1.16 13.66
N SER A 150 1.14 0.76 14.93
CA SER A 150 -0.15 0.78 15.63
C SER A 150 -0.62 2.22 15.82
N LEU A 151 -1.90 2.44 16.11
CA LEU A 151 -2.42 3.79 16.38
C LEU A 151 -1.66 4.45 17.54
N ALA A 152 -1.45 3.73 18.64
CA ALA A 152 -0.73 4.26 19.80
C ALA A 152 0.71 4.67 19.43
N ARG A 153 1.40 3.86 18.61
CA ARG A 153 2.75 4.21 18.16
C ARG A 153 2.77 5.35 17.15
N TRP A 154 1.74 5.49 16.31
CA TRP A 154 1.61 6.65 15.41
C TRP A 154 1.52 7.94 16.23
N GLN A 155 0.69 7.97 17.28
CA GLN A 155 0.58 9.10 18.21
C GLN A 155 1.88 9.38 18.99
N GLN A 156 2.62 8.33 19.37
CA GLN A 156 3.97 8.49 19.96
C GLN A 156 4.96 9.10 18.97
N ALA A 157 4.88 8.72 17.70
CA ALA A 157 5.70 9.31 16.64
C ALA A 157 5.39 10.79 16.42
N ASP A 158 4.12 11.20 16.51
CA ASP A 158 3.71 12.62 16.49
C ASP A 158 4.41 13.40 17.62
N ALA A 159 4.31 12.91 18.85
CA ALA A 159 4.91 13.55 20.00
C ALA A 159 6.44 13.64 19.86
N ALA A 160 7.08 12.59 19.33
CA ALA A 160 8.53 12.56 19.12
C ALA A 160 8.98 13.47 17.96
N LEU A 161 8.18 13.61 16.91
CA LEU A 161 8.43 14.52 15.78
C LEU A 161 8.19 15.99 16.19
N GLY A 162 7.26 16.23 17.13
CA GLY A 162 6.85 17.59 17.55
C GLY A 162 5.90 18.26 16.55
N ARG A 163 5.38 17.51 15.58
CA ARG A 163 4.38 17.93 14.58
C ARG A 163 3.66 16.70 14.01
N PRO A 164 2.56 16.85 13.24
CA PRO A 164 1.81 15.71 12.70
C PRO A 164 2.65 14.80 11.80
N VAL A 165 2.61 13.49 12.06
CA VAL A 165 3.02 12.44 11.12
C VAL A 165 1.83 12.20 10.20
N ILE A 166 1.92 12.63 8.94
CA ILE A 166 0.78 12.82 8.03
C ILE A 166 0.16 11.51 7.53
N SER A 167 0.96 10.44 7.46
CA SER A 167 0.48 9.17 6.92
C SER A 167 0.88 7.97 7.78
N ASN A 168 0.03 6.94 7.79
CA ASN A 168 0.43 5.60 8.19
C ASN A 168 0.08 4.63 7.06
N GLN A 169 1.10 3.99 6.48
CA GLN A 169 0.92 3.00 5.42
C GLN A 169 0.81 1.61 6.05
N VAL A 170 -0.34 0.94 5.88
CA VAL A 170 -0.62 -0.34 6.54
C VAL A 170 -1.22 -1.37 5.59
N HIS A 171 -1.10 -2.65 5.94
CA HIS A 171 -1.82 -3.73 5.26
C HIS A 171 -3.31 -3.53 5.47
N PHE A 172 -4.01 -3.08 4.43
CA PHE A 172 -5.43 -2.78 4.53
C PHE A 172 -6.18 -3.21 3.28
N SER A 173 -7.19 -4.04 3.47
CA SER A 173 -8.10 -4.56 2.45
C SER A 173 -9.33 -5.16 3.13
N LEU A 174 -10.34 -5.56 2.36
CA LEU A 174 -11.48 -6.34 2.87
C LEU A 174 -11.04 -7.62 3.61
N ALA A 175 -9.94 -8.25 3.19
CA ALA A 175 -9.38 -9.42 3.89
C ALA A 175 -8.53 -9.07 5.14
N HIS A 176 -8.19 -7.80 5.34
CA HIS A 176 -7.39 -7.29 6.47
C HIS A 176 -7.96 -5.94 6.95
N PRO A 177 -9.16 -5.91 7.55
CA PRO A 177 -9.88 -4.68 7.85
C PRO A 177 -9.42 -3.97 9.15
N ARG A 178 -8.31 -4.37 9.78
CA ARG A 178 -7.90 -3.89 11.13
C ARG A 178 -7.76 -2.37 11.26
N ALA A 179 -7.43 -1.67 10.17
CA ALA A 179 -7.29 -0.22 10.19
C ALA A 179 -8.65 0.51 10.31
N LEU A 180 -9.75 -0.16 9.95
CA LEU A 180 -11.08 0.41 9.82
C LEU A 180 -11.61 1.01 11.13
N ASP A 181 -11.40 0.33 12.25
CA ASP A 181 -12.08 0.68 13.50
C ASP A 181 -11.39 1.79 14.31
N HIS A 182 -10.07 2.00 14.09
CA HIS A 182 -9.31 2.95 14.92
C HIS A 182 -8.44 3.91 14.09
N MET A 183 -7.74 3.41 13.06
CA MET A 183 -6.82 4.26 12.27
C MET A 183 -7.57 5.19 11.32
N VAL A 184 -8.60 4.68 10.63
CA VAL A 184 -9.39 5.48 9.69
C VAL A 184 -10.11 6.62 10.41
N PRO A 185 -10.87 6.41 11.52
CA PRO A 185 -11.48 7.50 12.27
C PRO A 185 -10.47 8.49 12.87
N PHE A 186 -9.29 8.02 13.28
CA PHE A 186 -8.23 8.91 13.73
C PHE A 186 -7.69 9.77 12.59
N ALA A 187 -7.39 9.18 11.45
CA ALA A 187 -6.87 9.89 10.30
C ALA A 187 -7.85 10.95 9.77
N GLU A 188 -9.14 10.61 9.72
CA GLU A 188 -10.21 11.54 9.34
C GLU A 188 -10.26 12.74 10.29
N ARG A 189 -10.36 12.51 11.59
CA ARG A 189 -10.45 13.56 12.61
C ARG A 189 -9.24 14.48 12.62
N GLU A 190 -8.04 13.93 12.39
CA GLU A 190 -6.77 14.66 12.44
C GLU A 190 -6.31 15.17 11.04
N ASN A 191 -7.18 15.06 10.02
CA ASN A 191 -6.88 15.44 8.63
C ASN A 191 -5.59 14.78 8.10
N ARG A 192 -5.46 13.46 8.29
CA ARG A 192 -4.33 12.62 7.87
C ARG A 192 -4.78 11.53 6.92
N ILE A 193 -3.83 10.75 6.38
CA ILE A 193 -4.14 9.67 5.46
C ILE A 193 -3.67 8.29 5.97
N VAL A 194 -4.48 7.28 5.67
CA VAL A 194 -4.11 5.87 5.74
C VAL A 194 -3.83 5.38 4.33
N ILE A 195 -2.60 4.94 4.07
CA ILE A 195 -2.22 4.38 2.78
C ILE A 195 -2.36 2.86 2.86
N ALA A 196 -3.28 2.30 2.07
CA ALA A 196 -3.59 0.87 2.03
C ALA A 196 -2.66 0.15 1.06
N TYR A 197 -1.65 -0.57 1.57
CA TYR A 197 -0.86 -1.48 0.72
C TYR A 197 -1.50 -2.88 0.65
N SER A 198 -1.18 -3.64 -0.41
CA SER A 198 -1.82 -4.92 -0.73
C SER A 198 -3.36 -4.86 -0.71
N PRO A 199 -3.97 -3.84 -1.34
CA PRO A 199 -5.41 -3.56 -1.23
C PRO A 199 -6.28 -4.69 -1.83
N LEU A 200 -5.71 -5.52 -2.70
CA LEU A 200 -6.36 -6.67 -3.32
C LEU A 200 -5.96 -8.02 -2.69
N ALA A 201 -5.30 -8.00 -1.51
CA ALA A 201 -4.85 -9.22 -0.82
C ALA A 201 -4.09 -10.18 -1.76
N GLN A 202 -3.10 -9.66 -2.50
CA GLN A 202 -2.31 -10.39 -3.51
C GLN A 202 -3.16 -11.03 -4.63
N GLY A 203 -4.31 -10.45 -4.95
CA GLY A 203 -5.23 -10.89 -6.00
C GLY A 203 -6.35 -11.81 -5.52
N LEU A 204 -6.41 -12.14 -4.22
CA LEU A 204 -7.50 -12.96 -3.66
C LEU A 204 -8.86 -12.28 -3.85
N LEU A 205 -8.95 -10.97 -3.63
CA LEU A 205 -10.18 -10.19 -3.81
C LEU A 205 -10.56 -9.96 -5.27
N GLY A 206 -9.76 -10.46 -6.22
CA GLY A 206 -10.13 -10.51 -7.64
C GLY A 206 -11.02 -11.67 -8.03
N GLY A 207 -11.33 -12.58 -7.08
CA GLY A 207 -12.20 -13.74 -7.30
C GLY A 207 -11.59 -14.88 -8.12
N LYS A 208 -10.28 -14.80 -8.47
CA LYS A 208 -9.59 -15.85 -9.24
C LYS A 208 -9.24 -17.06 -8.40
N TYR A 209 -8.96 -16.87 -7.11
CA TYR A 209 -8.47 -17.92 -6.22
C TYR A 209 -9.55 -18.45 -5.28
N GLY A 210 -9.52 -19.75 -5.05
CA GLY A 210 -10.41 -20.48 -4.16
C GLY A 210 -9.78 -21.80 -3.75
N VAL A 211 -10.54 -22.68 -3.09
CA VAL A 211 -10.05 -23.98 -2.61
C VAL A 211 -9.52 -24.84 -3.75
N ASP A 212 -10.22 -24.82 -4.91
CA ASP A 212 -9.89 -25.64 -6.07
C ASP A 212 -8.91 -24.97 -7.04
N ASN A 213 -8.63 -23.66 -6.85
CA ASN A 213 -7.70 -22.90 -7.69
C ASN A 213 -6.77 -22.06 -6.81
N ARG A 214 -5.76 -22.71 -6.21
CA ARG A 214 -4.78 -22.06 -5.33
C ARG A 214 -3.63 -21.47 -6.14
N PRO A 215 -3.07 -20.31 -5.73
CA PRO A 215 -1.94 -19.72 -6.42
C PRO A 215 -0.65 -20.51 -6.18
N GLY A 216 0.26 -20.46 -7.16
CA GLY A 216 1.66 -20.92 -7.04
C GLY A 216 2.63 -19.80 -6.64
N GLY A 217 3.93 -20.12 -6.67
CA GLY A 217 5.03 -19.17 -6.42
C GLY A 217 4.98 -18.54 -5.02
N VAL A 218 5.36 -17.26 -4.92
CA VAL A 218 5.44 -16.53 -3.65
C VAL A 218 4.09 -16.44 -2.90
N ARG A 219 2.97 -16.55 -3.62
CA ARG A 219 1.63 -16.54 -3.00
C ARG A 219 1.31 -17.84 -2.25
N ALA A 220 1.89 -18.97 -2.68
CA ALA A 220 1.61 -20.28 -2.08
C ALA A 220 2.03 -20.39 -0.60
N VAL A 221 3.02 -19.59 -0.18
CA VAL A 221 3.50 -19.56 1.21
C VAL A 221 2.76 -18.52 2.08
N ASN A 222 1.87 -17.72 1.50
CA ASN A 222 1.05 -16.79 2.28
C ASN A 222 -0.09 -17.55 2.96
N PRO A 223 -0.21 -17.49 4.30
CA PRO A 223 -1.26 -18.18 5.07
C PRO A 223 -2.68 -17.92 4.57
N LEU A 224 -2.92 -16.75 3.98
CA LEU A 224 -4.23 -16.38 3.45
C LEU A 224 -4.74 -17.33 2.37
N PHE A 225 -3.83 -17.96 1.60
CA PHE A 225 -4.16 -18.96 0.56
C PHE A 225 -4.17 -20.41 1.07
N GLY A 226 -4.06 -20.64 2.38
CA GLY A 226 -4.28 -21.96 2.97
C GLY A 226 -5.75 -22.38 2.84
N THR A 227 -5.99 -23.69 2.64
CA THR A 227 -7.33 -24.25 2.40
C THR A 227 -8.39 -23.77 3.42
N GLU A 228 -8.01 -23.74 4.71
CA GLU A 228 -8.91 -23.31 5.77
C GLU A 228 -9.27 -21.82 5.63
N ASN A 229 -8.31 -20.95 5.32
CA ASN A 229 -8.57 -19.53 5.11
C ASN A 229 -9.38 -19.26 3.84
N LEU A 230 -9.13 -20.03 2.77
CA LEU A 230 -9.93 -19.94 1.54
C LEU A 230 -11.39 -20.34 1.76
N ARG A 231 -11.66 -21.33 2.61
CA ARG A 231 -13.05 -21.66 3.01
C ARG A 231 -13.68 -20.58 3.87
N ARG A 232 -12.92 -20.02 4.82
CA ARG A 232 -13.43 -18.98 5.74
C ARG A 232 -13.73 -17.65 5.06
N ILE A 233 -12.98 -17.30 4.01
CA ILE A 233 -13.16 -16.04 3.29
C ILE A 233 -14.29 -16.11 2.27
N GLU A 234 -14.77 -17.30 1.91
CA GLU A 234 -15.76 -17.49 0.86
C GLU A 234 -17.05 -16.64 1.04
N PRO A 235 -17.62 -16.47 2.26
CA PRO A 235 -18.76 -15.57 2.45
C PRO A 235 -18.45 -14.12 2.06
N LEU A 236 -17.26 -13.61 2.40
CA LEU A 236 -16.82 -12.29 1.98
C LEU A 236 -16.65 -12.19 0.46
N LEU A 237 -16.06 -13.21 -0.16
CA LEU A 237 -15.91 -13.24 -1.63
C LEU A 237 -17.27 -13.32 -2.34
N GLN A 238 -18.26 -14.00 -1.73
CA GLN A 238 -19.61 -14.04 -2.27
C GLN A 238 -20.26 -12.65 -2.20
N THR A 239 -20.25 -11.99 -1.04
CA THR A 239 -20.76 -10.62 -0.90
C THR A 239 -20.08 -9.67 -1.91
N LEU A 240 -18.76 -9.83 -2.11
CA LEU A 240 -18.01 -9.02 -3.06
C LEU A 240 -18.45 -9.27 -4.51
N ARG A 241 -18.77 -10.52 -4.89
CA ARG A 241 -19.32 -10.85 -6.22
C ARG A 241 -20.72 -10.29 -6.41
N ASP A 242 -21.56 -10.39 -5.40
CA ASP A 242 -22.95 -9.91 -5.45
C ASP A 242 -22.98 -8.39 -5.64
N VAL A 243 -22.21 -7.65 -4.84
CA VAL A 243 -22.04 -6.19 -5.01
C VAL A 243 -21.44 -5.85 -6.36
N ALA A 244 -20.46 -6.62 -6.84
CA ALA A 244 -19.85 -6.39 -8.16
C ALA A 244 -20.86 -6.55 -9.30
N ALA A 245 -21.75 -7.53 -9.19
CA ALA A 245 -22.85 -7.72 -10.16
C ALA A 245 -23.88 -6.57 -10.08
N GLU A 246 -24.23 -6.13 -8.87
CA GLU A 246 -25.16 -5.02 -8.63
C GLU A 246 -24.68 -3.71 -9.28
N VAL A 247 -23.40 -3.34 -9.08
CA VAL A 247 -22.84 -2.07 -9.58
C VAL A 247 -22.22 -2.18 -10.98
N GLY A 248 -22.31 -3.35 -11.64
CA GLY A 248 -21.77 -3.57 -12.99
C GLY A 248 -20.24 -3.50 -13.07
N ALA A 249 -19.53 -3.79 -11.97
CA ALA A 249 -18.07 -3.75 -11.89
C ALA A 249 -17.47 -5.14 -11.66
N LYS A 250 -16.14 -5.22 -11.61
CA LYS A 250 -15.45 -6.46 -11.25
C LYS A 250 -15.14 -6.50 -9.74
N PRO A 251 -15.07 -7.69 -9.10
CA PRO A 251 -14.81 -7.80 -7.65
C PRO A 251 -13.59 -7.02 -7.17
N ALA A 252 -12.46 -7.05 -7.89
CA ALA A 252 -11.28 -6.28 -7.53
C ALA A 252 -11.50 -4.75 -7.58
N GLN A 253 -12.29 -4.27 -8.53
CA GLN A 253 -12.64 -2.84 -8.62
C GLN A 253 -13.54 -2.42 -7.46
N VAL A 254 -14.51 -3.25 -7.10
CA VAL A 254 -15.35 -3.04 -5.90
C VAL A 254 -14.52 -3.03 -4.62
N ALA A 255 -13.56 -3.94 -4.48
CA ALA A 255 -12.66 -3.95 -3.32
C ALA A 255 -11.80 -2.67 -3.21
N LEU A 256 -11.31 -2.13 -4.33
CA LEU A 256 -10.61 -0.85 -4.36
C LEU A 256 -11.55 0.33 -4.10
N ALA A 257 -12.75 0.33 -4.72
CA ALA A 257 -13.77 1.35 -4.51
C ALA A 257 -14.21 1.42 -3.04
N TRP A 258 -14.36 0.27 -2.37
CA TRP A 258 -14.64 0.22 -0.93
C TRP A 258 -13.56 0.91 -0.12
N LEU A 259 -12.27 0.63 -0.37
CA LEU A 259 -11.17 1.29 0.33
C LEU A 259 -11.19 2.81 0.16
N ILE A 260 -11.32 3.28 -1.08
CA ILE A 260 -11.31 4.71 -1.37
C ILE A 260 -12.62 5.43 -1.05
N SER A 261 -13.67 4.73 -0.68
CA SER A 261 -14.89 5.31 -0.12
C SER A 261 -14.73 5.72 1.34
N LEU A 262 -13.75 5.12 2.05
CA LEU A 262 -13.47 5.43 3.45
C LEU A 262 -12.74 6.78 3.56
N PRO A 263 -13.08 7.65 4.53
CA PRO A 263 -12.45 8.94 4.67
C PRO A 263 -10.93 8.80 4.93
N GLY A 264 -10.13 9.67 4.32
CA GLY A 264 -8.67 9.68 4.52
C GLY A 264 -7.92 8.45 4.01
N VAL A 265 -8.57 7.48 3.34
CA VAL A 265 -7.91 6.26 2.84
C VAL A 265 -7.49 6.42 1.38
N VAL A 266 -6.27 6.02 1.06
CA VAL A 266 -5.69 5.95 -0.29
C VAL A 266 -5.21 4.52 -0.54
N ALA A 267 -5.53 3.94 -1.69
CA ALA A 267 -5.10 2.59 -2.07
C ALA A 267 -3.93 2.65 -3.06
N ILE A 268 -2.92 1.79 -2.87
CA ILE A 268 -1.75 1.70 -3.75
C ILE A 268 -1.61 0.29 -4.35
N PRO A 269 -2.54 -0.14 -5.22
CA PRO A 269 -2.37 -1.38 -5.95
C PRO A 269 -1.12 -1.32 -6.85
N GLY A 270 -0.41 -2.45 -6.96
CA GLY A 270 0.64 -2.62 -7.95
C GLY A 270 0.05 -2.96 -9.32
N ALA A 271 0.81 -2.68 -10.39
CA ALA A 271 0.49 -3.11 -11.75
C ALA A 271 1.76 -3.59 -12.47
N SER A 272 1.67 -4.70 -13.19
CA SER A 272 2.75 -5.26 -14.03
C SER A 272 2.47 -5.13 -15.53
N SER A 273 1.33 -4.52 -15.89
CA SER A 273 0.99 -4.11 -17.26
C SER A 273 0.12 -2.86 -17.26
N VAL A 274 0.02 -2.20 -18.41
CA VAL A 274 -0.84 -1.02 -18.62
C VAL A 274 -2.31 -1.40 -18.39
N GLU A 275 -2.74 -2.53 -18.90
CA GLU A 275 -4.13 -3.03 -18.76
C GLU A 275 -4.49 -3.25 -17.27
N GLN A 276 -3.54 -3.79 -16.49
CA GLN A 276 -3.75 -3.97 -15.05
C GLN A 276 -3.83 -2.63 -14.31
N LEU A 277 -3.03 -1.66 -14.71
CA LEU A 277 -3.11 -0.30 -14.19
C LEU A 277 -4.46 0.33 -14.50
N GLU A 278 -4.89 0.33 -15.78
CA GLU A 278 -6.18 0.87 -16.21
C GLU A 278 -7.34 0.24 -15.48
N PHE A 279 -7.29 -1.09 -15.33
CA PHE A 279 -8.28 -1.86 -14.58
C PHE A 279 -8.37 -1.39 -13.11
N ASN A 280 -7.22 -1.19 -12.46
CA ASN A 280 -7.17 -0.71 -11.07
C ASN A 280 -7.69 0.73 -10.95
N VAL A 281 -7.27 1.61 -11.86
CA VAL A 281 -7.64 3.04 -11.86
C VAL A 281 -9.14 3.23 -12.10
N ALA A 282 -9.74 2.41 -12.95
CA ALA A 282 -11.18 2.44 -13.23
C ALA A 282 -12.05 2.22 -11.97
N ALA A 283 -11.49 1.62 -10.91
CA ALA A 283 -12.18 1.50 -9.63
C ALA A 283 -12.53 2.87 -8.98
N ALA A 284 -11.84 3.94 -9.37
CA ALA A 284 -12.14 5.29 -8.88
C ALA A 284 -13.50 5.83 -9.38
N GLU A 285 -14.04 5.26 -10.43
CA GLU A 285 -15.33 5.62 -11.02
C GLU A 285 -16.50 4.73 -10.52
N VAL A 286 -16.18 3.67 -9.78
CA VAL A 286 -17.19 2.79 -9.18
C VAL A 286 -17.82 3.50 -7.98
N GLU A 287 -19.13 3.70 -8.04
CA GLU A 287 -19.93 4.23 -6.95
C GLU A 287 -20.59 3.07 -6.20
N LEU A 288 -20.37 3.00 -4.90
CA LEU A 288 -20.95 1.99 -4.03
C LEU A 288 -22.14 2.59 -3.27
N PRO A 289 -23.35 2.05 -3.40
CA PRO A 289 -24.46 2.35 -2.52
C PRO A 289 -24.07 2.14 -1.05
N THR A 290 -24.70 2.88 -0.14
CA THR A 290 -24.40 2.78 1.29
C THR A 290 -24.58 1.37 1.81
N GLU A 291 -25.70 0.71 1.43
CA GLU A 291 -26.04 -0.65 1.82
C GLU A 291 -24.98 -1.65 1.35
N SER A 292 -24.50 -1.54 0.11
CA SER A 292 -23.47 -2.42 -0.46
C SER A 292 -22.11 -2.19 0.23
N ARG A 293 -21.75 -0.94 0.54
CA ARG A 293 -20.56 -0.61 1.30
C ARG A 293 -20.59 -1.18 2.72
N ASP A 294 -21.76 -1.09 3.39
CA ASP A 294 -21.94 -1.57 4.75
C ASP A 294 -21.91 -3.11 4.78
N ALA A 295 -22.57 -3.78 3.82
CA ALA A 295 -22.52 -5.24 3.67
C ALA A 295 -21.08 -5.74 3.47
N LEU A 296 -20.28 -5.09 2.62
CA LEU A 296 -18.85 -5.39 2.46
C LEU A 296 -18.06 -5.19 3.76
N THR A 297 -18.36 -4.14 4.51
CA THR A 297 -17.72 -3.83 5.79
C THR A 297 -18.02 -4.90 6.84
N GLU A 298 -19.27 -5.33 6.96
CA GLU A 298 -19.68 -6.40 7.86
C GLU A 298 -19.05 -7.74 7.48
N ALA A 299 -19.07 -8.10 6.20
CA ALA A 299 -18.44 -9.32 5.70
C ALA A 299 -16.93 -9.32 5.96
N ALA A 300 -16.25 -8.17 5.79
CA ALA A 300 -14.84 -8.00 6.10
C ALA A 300 -14.56 -8.17 7.61
N ARG A 301 -15.40 -7.60 8.49
CA ARG A 301 -15.28 -7.76 9.94
C ARG A 301 -15.56 -9.19 10.42
N ALA A 302 -16.46 -9.90 9.73
CA ALA A 302 -16.77 -11.30 10.03
C ALA A 302 -15.63 -12.26 9.68
N PHE A 303 -14.82 -11.94 8.68
CA PHE A 303 -13.69 -12.75 8.28
C PHE A 303 -12.57 -12.73 9.31
N LYS A 304 -12.27 -13.90 9.90
CA LYS A 304 -11.17 -14.10 10.87
C LYS A 304 -10.20 -15.13 10.32
N PRO A 305 -9.05 -14.71 9.78
CA PRO A 305 -8.05 -15.65 9.27
C PRO A 305 -7.42 -16.49 10.37
N VAL A 306 -7.07 -17.73 10.05
CA VAL A 306 -6.27 -18.59 10.91
C VAL A 306 -4.86 -18.02 11.03
N SER A 307 -4.28 -18.06 12.23
CA SER A 307 -2.93 -17.59 12.49
C SER A 307 -1.87 -18.34 11.69
N ALA A 308 -0.72 -17.69 11.41
CA ALA A 308 0.39 -18.28 10.69
C ALA A 308 0.94 -19.57 11.37
N GLY A 309 0.92 -19.65 12.70
CA GLY A 309 1.35 -20.87 13.44
C GLY A 309 0.45 -22.05 13.11
N ARG A 310 -0.88 -21.89 13.12
CA ARG A 310 -1.83 -22.94 12.74
C ARG A 310 -1.75 -23.31 11.26
N PHE A 311 -1.45 -22.34 10.40
CA PHE A 311 -1.21 -22.57 8.97
C PHE A 311 0.01 -23.48 8.75
N LEU A 312 1.14 -23.24 9.43
CA LEU A 312 2.34 -24.08 9.34
C LEU A 312 2.06 -25.51 9.80
N THR A 313 1.29 -25.69 10.89
CA THR A 313 0.89 -27.01 11.36
C THR A 313 0.04 -27.77 10.33
N ASN A 314 -0.91 -27.07 9.69
CA ASN A 314 -1.75 -27.66 8.65
C ASN A 314 -0.94 -28.00 7.38
N LEU A 315 -0.01 -27.11 6.97
CA LEU A 315 0.86 -27.36 5.82
C LEU A 315 1.73 -28.61 6.00
N VAL A 316 2.25 -28.82 7.21
CA VAL A 316 3.00 -30.04 7.56
C VAL A 316 2.11 -31.27 7.47
N ARG A 317 0.87 -31.21 7.99
CA ARG A 317 -0.09 -32.32 7.90
C ARG A 317 -0.53 -32.63 6.47
N GLU A 318 -0.70 -31.63 5.60
CA GLU A 318 -1.07 -31.82 4.19
C GLU A 318 0.07 -32.41 3.35
N LYS A 319 1.34 -32.17 3.73
CA LYS A 319 2.52 -32.62 2.98
C LYS A 319 3.19 -33.88 3.52
N LEU A 320 2.88 -34.28 4.73
CA LEU A 320 3.35 -35.53 5.34
C LEU A 320 2.13 -36.43 5.61
N PRO A 321 1.73 -37.28 4.66
CA PRO A 321 0.76 -38.34 4.93
C PRO A 321 1.44 -39.35 5.86
N PHE A 322 1.03 -39.37 7.12
CA PHE A 322 1.24 -40.52 8.01
C PHE A 322 0.07 -41.46 7.90
#